data_ead415c10e5d39862122e22aebfaa0ea
#
_entry.id   ead415c10e5d39862122e22aebfaa0ea
#
_cell.length_a   1.000
_cell.length_b   1.000
_cell.length_c   1.000
_cell.angle_alpha   90.00
_cell.angle_beta   90.00
_cell.angle_gamma   90.00
#
_symmetry.space_group_name_H-M   'P 1'
#
loop_
_entity.id
_entity.type
_entity.pdbx_description
1 polymer ?
#
loop_
_entity_poly.entity_id
_entity_poly.type
_entity_poly.pdbx_seq_one_letter_code
_entity_poly.pdbx_strand_id
1 'polypeptide(L)'
;TSCCAADEVQMGVGRMPSTNAITNITDIDELFARIEEYLAPEQVAFVRKAYELAAKAHAAQTRKSGEPYIIHPIGVVSILVGLQMDDKTLAAAFLHDVVEDTDYKLDYIKEQFGTVVANLVDGVTKLGKIEYISKEDRQIENYRKMFLAMARDIRVVLIKLADRLHNMRTMKYMPVHKQQSISRETLEIYAPLAHRLGIYTIKWELEDLSLYYLAFRYMEPDIYYDLVEQVKIKRREREDMINEAMTTLKDAVEKAGIRCEIQGRPKNFYSIHKKMLRDHKQLSEIYDLLAIRVL
;
A
#
# COMPACT_ATOMS: atom_id res chain seq x y z
N THR A 1 -20.56 -30.77 -8.61
CA THR A 1 -19.24 -31.38 -8.53
C THR A 1 -18.44 -30.98 -9.74
N SER A 2 -17.90 -29.86 -9.79
CA SER A 2 -16.74 -29.37 -10.53
C SER A 2 -16.70 -27.88 -10.29
N CYS A 3 -15.94 -27.47 -9.32
CA CYS A 3 -15.74 -26.03 -9.10
C CYS A 3 -14.31 -25.86 -8.62
N CYS A 4 -13.67 -24.84 -9.18
CA CYS A 4 -12.42 -24.24 -8.77
C CYS A 4 -11.14 -24.85 -9.38
N ALA A 5 -10.97 -24.59 -10.67
CA ALA A 5 -9.67 -24.17 -11.16
C ALA A 5 -9.75 -22.63 -11.29
N ALA A 6 -9.44 -21.93 -10.22
CA ALA A 6 -9.17 -20.49 -10.31
C ALA A 6 -7.70 -20.37 -10.64
N ASP A 7 -7.43 -20.28 -11.95
CA ASP A 7 -6.13 -19.97 -12.50
C ASP A 7 -5.57 -18.72 -11.80
N GLU A 8 -4.33 -18.83 -11.39
CA GLU A 8 -3.48 -17.73 -10.92
C GLU A 8 -3.33 -16.69 -12.03
N VAL A 9 -4.27 -15.77 -12.09
CA VAL A 9 -4.02 -14.50 -12.76
C VAL A 9 -3.17 -13.67 -11.80
N GLN A 10 -1.87 -13.96 -11.76
CA GLN A 10 -0.89 -12.97 -11.36
C GLN A 10 -1.27 -11.70 -12.11
N MET A 11 -1.66 -10.65 -11.38
CA MET A 11 -1.77 -9.33 -11.96
C MET A 11 -0.39 -8.97 -12.51
N GLY A 12 -0.18 -9.33 -13.77
CA GLY A 12 0.96 -8.87 -14.56
C GLY A 12 0.80 -7.37 -14.75
N VAL A 13 1.05 -6.61 -13.71
CA VAL A 13 1.54 -5.26 -13.87
C VAL A 13 2.87 -5.46 -14.56
N GLY A 14 2.85 -5.33 -15.90
CA GLY A 14 4.08 -5.38 -16.68
C GLY A 14 5.08 -4.51 -15.95
N ARG A 15 6.16 -5.13 -15.49
CA ARG A 15 7.27 -4.43 -14.86
C ARG A 15 7.76 -3.39 -15.87
N MET A 16 7.22 -2.18 -15.80
CA MET A 16 8.03 -1.04 -16.16
C MET A 16 9.19 -1.04 -15.14
N PRO A 17 10.42 -0.83 -15.54
CA PRO A 17 11.53 -0.64 -14.61
C PRO A 17 11.31 0.69 -13.90
N SER A 18 10.44 0.71 -12.89
CA SER A 18 10.34 1.81 -11.95
C SER A 18 11.26 1.43 -10.80
N THR A 19 12.32 2.15 -10.67
CA THR A 19 13.32 2.06 -9.61
C THR A 19 12.75 2.28 -8.20
N ASN A 20 11.43 2.43 -8.04
CA ASN A 20 10.74 2.64 -6.76
C ASN A 20 9.37 1.95 -6.70
N ALA A 21 9.20 0.76 -7.26
CA ALA A 21 8.03 -0.05 -6.95
C ALA A 21 8.15 -0.50 -5.49
N ILE A 22 7.10 -0.27 -4.68
CA ILE A 22 6.99 -0.86 -3.34
C ILE A 22 7.00 -2.37 -3.52
N THR A 23 8.15 -2.99 -3.28
CA THR A 23 8.35 -4.44 -3.42
C THR A 23 7.55 -5.15 -2.33
N ASN A 24 6.92 -6.26 -2.67
CA ASN A 24 6.29 -7.14 -1.70
C ASN A 24 7.33 -8.18 -1.29
N ILE A 25 8.21 -7.82 -0.35
CA ILE A 25 9.21 -8.73 0.20
C ILE A 25 8.51 -9.58 1.25
N THR A 26 8.54 -10.89 1.08
CA THR A 26 8.00 -11.87 2.04
C THR A 26 9.10 -12.66 2.73
N ASP A 27 10.30 -12.66 2.18
CA ASP A 27 11.48 -13.24 2.77
C ASP A 27 12.13 -12.28 3.76
N ILE A 28 12.39 -12.76 4.97
CA ILE A 28 12.90 -11.92 6.06
C ILE A 28 14.36 -11.52 5.85
N ASP A 29 15.17 -12.38 5.25
CA ASP A 29 16.59 -12.10 5.02
C ASP A 29 16.73 -11.06 3.90
N GLU A 30 15.92 -11.15 2.84
CA GLU A 30 15.83 -10.13 1.79
C GLU A 30 15.38 -8.78 2.38
N LEU A 31 14.39 -8.80 3.29
CA LEU A 31 13.91 -7.58 3.94
C LEU A 31 15.01 -6.90 4.76
N PHE A 32 15.75 -7.66 5.57
CA PHE A 32 16.85 -7.10 6.36
C PHE A 32 18.00 -6.62 5.48
N ALA A 33 18.33 -7.29 4.39
CA ALA A 33 19.32 -6.82 3.43
C ALA A 33 18.95 -5.43 2.88
N ARG A 34 17.68 -5.18 2.60
CA ARG A 34 17.19 -3.86 2.17
C ARG A 34 17.24 -2.80 3.28
N ILE A 35 16.99 -3.17 4.52
CA ILE A 35 17.09 -2.27 5.67
C ILE A 35 18.55 -1.86 5.90
N GLU A 36 19.48 -2.78 5.74
CA GLU A 36 20.94 -2.56 5.86
C GLU A 36 21.50 -1.60 4.80
N GLU A 37 20.81 -1.41 3.67
CA GLU A 37 21.23 -0.44 2.64
C GLU A 37 21.18 1.03 3.13
N TYR A 38 20.36 1.35 4.16
CA TYR A 38 20.16 2.75 4.59
C TYR A 38 20.13 2.99 6.11
N LEU A 39 20.07 1.95 6.94
CA LEU A 39 20.15 2.07 8.39
C LEU A 39 21.50 1.63 8.93
N ALA A 40 21.94 2.27 10.01
CA ALA A 40 23.16 1.87 10.72
C ALA A 40 23.01 0.52 11.42
N PRO A 41 24.10 -0.25 11.66
CA PRO A 41 24.05 -1.59 12.24
C PRO A 41 23.28 -1.67 13.58
N GLU A 42 23.41 -0.66 14.44
CA GLU A 42 22.68 -0.62 15.72
C GLU A 42 21.18 -0.45 15.51
N GLN A 43 20.77 0.32 14.51
CA GLN A 43 19.36 0.52 14.14
C GLN A 43 18.79 -0.76 13.53
N VAL A 44 19.56 -1.46 12.69
CA VAL A 44 19.17 -2.77 12.13
C VAL A 44 18.97 -3.79 13.25
N ALA A 45 19.89 -3.86 14.22
CA ALA A 45 19.76 -4.75 15.38
C ALA A 45 18.52 -4.43 16.22
N PHE A 46 18.19 -3.15 16.36
CA PHE A 46 16.97 -2.69 17.05
C PHE A 46 15.69 -3.15 16.33
N VAL A 47 15.63 -3.02 15.01
CA VAL A 47 14.49 -3.50 14.19
C VAL A 47 14.39 -5.03 14.24
N ARG A 48 15.54 -5.75 14.21
CA ARG A 48 15.58 -7.21 14.32
C ARG A 48 15.02 -7.70 15.66
N LYS A 49 15.36 -7.02 16.77
CA LYS A 49 14.76 -7.30 18.09
C LYS A 49 13.22 -7.18 18.06
N ALA A 50 12.68 -6.20 17.35
CA ALA A 50 11.23 -6.03 17.22
C ALA A 50 10.58 -7.15 16.39
N TYR A 51 11.22 -7.57 15.30
CA TYR A 51 10.80 -8.74 14.51
C TYR A 51 10.77 -10.01 15.36
N GLU A 52 11.84 -10.29 16.11
CA GLU A 52 11.94 -11.49 16.95
C GLU A 52 10.83 -11.55 18.01
N LEU A 53 10.51 -10.41 18.63
CA LEU A 53 9.39 -10.32 19.56
C LEU A 53 8.05 -10.56 18.85
N ALA A 54 7.82 -9.95 17.70
CA ALA A 54 6.59 -10.13 16.92
C ALA A 54 6.44 -11.60 16.46
N ALA A 55 7.51 -12.22 15.96
CA ALA A 55 7.51 -13.61 15.54
C ALA A 55 7.19 -14.56 16.71
N LYS A 56 7.77 -14.31 17.89
CA LYS A 56 7.47 -15.06 19.11
C LYS A 56 6.02 -14.85 19.59
N ALA A 57 5.53 -13.60 19.58
CA ALA A 57 4.20 -13.25 20.04
C ALA A 57 3.09 -13.90 19.18
N HIS A 58 3.31 -13.98 17.88
CA HIS A 58 2.36 -14.55 16.91
C HIS A 58 2.65 -15.99 16.51
N ALA A 59 3.57 -16.70 17.20
CA ALA A 59 4.04 -18.04 16.81
C ALA A 59 2.91 -19.09 16.66
N ALA A 60 1.84 -18.97 17.45
CA ALA A 60 0.69 -19.90 17.40
C ALA A 60 -0.46 -19.39 16.51
N GLN A 61 -0.32 -18.23 15.89
CA GLN A 61 -1.39 -17.60 15.11
C GLN A 61 -1.21 -17.82 13.61
N THR A 62 -2.32 -18.02 12.91
CA THR A 62 -2.36 -18.13 11.46
C THR A 62 -3.35 -17.13 10.88
N ARG A 63 -3.10 -16.65 9.65
CA ARG A 63 -4.02 -15.82 8.88
C ARG A 63 -5.15 -16.69 8.28
N LYS A 64 -6.17 -16.04 7.74
CA LYS A 64 -7.25 -16.73 6.98
C LYS A 64 -6.76 -17.44 5.72
N SER A 65 -5.58 -17.09 5.22
CA SER A 65 -4.90 -17.79 4.14
C SER A 65 -4.30 -19.14 4.57
N GLY A 66 -4.19 -19.40 5.88
CA GLY A 66 -3.49 -20.55 6.45
C GLY A 66 -2.00 -20.31 6.70
N GLU A 67 -1.45 -19.18 6.27
CA GLU A 67 -0.04 -18.80 6.48
C GLU A 67 0.21 -18.33 7.92
N PRO A 68 1.46 -18.44 8.44
CA PRO A 68 1.83 -17.87 9.73
C PRO A 68 1.52 -16.37 9.80
N TYR A 69 1.02 -15.90 10.95
CA TYR A 69 0.59 -14.50 11.10
C TYR A 69 1.73 -13.50 10.85
N ILE A 70 2.98 -13.87 11.19
CA ILE A 70 4.16 -13.01 11.05
C ILE A 70 4.39 -12.47 9.62
N ILE A 71 3.86 -13.16 8.60
CA ILE A 71 3.93 -12.70 7.19
C ILE A 71 3.25 -11.34 7.02
N HIS A 72 2.23 -11.02 7.86
CA HIS A 72 1.60 -9.71 7.80
C HIS A 72 2.51 -8.57 8.26
N PRO A 73 3.07 -8.57 9.47
CA PRO A 73 4.05 -7.57 9.87
C PRO A 73 5.24 -7.45 8.90
N ILE A 74 5.76 -8.57 8.37
CA ILE A 74 6.81 -8.55 7.34
C ILE A 74 6.36 -7.75 6.11
N GLY A 75 5.16 -8.01 5.60
CA GLY A 75 4.62 -7.29 4.45
C GLY A 75 4.37 -5.81 4.73
N VAL A 76 3.91 -5.45 5.92
CA VAL A 76 3.75 -4.04 6.35
C VAL A 76 5.10 -3.32 6.39
N VAL A 77 6.11 -3.95 7.01
CA VAL A 77 7.47 -3.38 7.08
C VAL A 77 8.09 -3.28 5.68
N SER A 78 7.90 -4.27 4.80
CA SER A 78 8.37 -4.21 3.41
C SER A 78 7.86 -2.96 2.67
N ILE A 79 6.59 -2.59 2.87
CA ILE A 79 6.02 -1.36 2.29
C ILE A 79 6.72 -0.12 2.85
N LEU A 80 6.98 -0.08 4.15
CA LEU A 80 7.64 1.05 4.83
C LEU A 80 9.13 1.17 4.49
N VAL A 81 9.81 0.05 4.26
CA VAL A 81 11.19 0.01 3.74
C VAL A 81 11.26 0.64 2.34
N GLY A 82 10.27 0.39 1.49
CA GLY A 82 10.13 1.08 0.20
C GLY A 82 9.97 2.61 0.31
N LEU A 83 9.58 3.11 1.49
CA LEU A 83 9.52 4.54 1.83
C LEU A 83 10.73 5.01 2.65
N GLN A 84 11.73 4.16 2.88
CA GLN A 84 12.94 4.43 3.67
C GLN A 84 12.65 4.99 5.08
N MET A 85 11.69 4.36 5.80
CA MET A 85 11.32 4.79 7.15
C MET A 85 12.41 4.50 8.19
N ASP A 86 12.40 5.28 9.29
CA ASP A 86 13.34 5.15 10.39
C ASP A 86 13.14 3.84 11.19
N ASP A 87 14.17 3.48 11.96
CA ASP A 87 14.22 2.28 12.79
C ASP A 87 13.03 2.15 13.76
N LYS A 88 12.59 3.26 14.35
CA LYS A 88 11.49 3.28 15.31
C LYS A 88 10.15 3.05 14.64
N THR A 89 9.97 3.57 13.44
CA THR A 89 8.78 3.33 12.63
C THR A 89 8.71 1.87 12.19
N LEU A 90 9.84 1.29 11.72
CA LEU A 90 9.89 -0.12 11.34
C LEU A 90 9.67 -1.05 12.53
N ALA A 91 10.28 -0.75 13.70
CA ALA A 91 10.05 -1.51 14.92
C ALA A 91 8.59 -1.45 15.37
N ALA A 92 7.96 -0.26 15.35
CA ALA A 92 6.55 -0.10 15.66
C ALA A 92 5.65 -0.85 14.67
N ALA A 93 6.01 -0.91 13.39
CA ALA A 93 5.28 -1.66 12.38
C ALA A 93 5.36 -3.18 12.57
N PHE A 94 6.49 -3.73 13.03
CA PHE A 94 6.53 -5.14 13.44
C PHE A 94 5.65 -5.43 14.66
N LEU A 95 5.51 -4.46 15.57
CA LEU A 95 4.84 -4.63 16.86
C LEU A 95 3.39 -4.14 16.89
N HIS A 96 2.85 -3.61 15.77
CA HIS A 96 1.57 -2.90 15.78
C HIS A 96 0.37 -3.77 16.23
N ASP A 97 0.38 -5.06 15.90
CA ASP A 97 -0.67 -6.01 16.28
C ASP A 97 -0.34 -6.78 17.58
N VAL A 98 0.91 -6.74 18.08
CA VAL A 98 1.34 -7.51 19.26
C VAL A 98 0.52 -7.15 20.49
N VAL A 99 0.26 -5.86 20.72
CA VAL A 99 -0.51 -5.39 21.90
C VAL A 99 -2.01 -5.66 21.74
N GLU A 100 -2.51 -5.73 20.50
CA GLU A 100 -3.94 -5.93 20.21
C GLU A 100 -4.32 -7.40 20.20
N ASP A 101 -3.48 -8.25 19.61
CA ASP A 101 -3.80 -9.64 19.29
C ASP A 101 -3.07 -10.67 20.18
N THR A 102 -2.29 -10.21 21.18
CA THR A 102 -1.55 -11.09 22.10
C THR A 102 -1.62 -10.61 23.55
N ASP A 103 -1.03 -11.37 24.48
CA ASP A 103 -1.00 -11.04 25.92
C ASP A 103 0.00 -9.93 26.29
N TYR A 104 0.86 -9.50 25.35
CA TYR A 104 1.83 -8.45 25.62
C TYR A 104 1.14 -7.10 25.84
N LYS A 105 1.56 -6.36 26.87
CA LYS A 105 1.02 -5.06 27.22
C LYS A 105 1.89 -3.92 26.71
N LEU A 106 1.29 -2.76 26.52
CA LEU A 106 1.98 -1.56 26.04
C LEU A 106 3.17 -1.16 26.93
N ASP A 107 3.07 -1.36 28.25
CA ASP A 107 4.16 -1.08 29.18
C ASP A 107 5.39 -1.95 28.92
N TYR A 108 5.20 -3.22 28.54
CA TYR A 108 6.29 -4.08 28.13
C TYR A 108 6.98 -3.58 26.86
N ILE A 109 6.20 -3.15 25.85
CA ILE A 109 6.76 -2.53 24.63
C ILE A 109 7.55 -1.28 24.98
N LYS A 110 7.02 -0.44 25.89
CA LYS A 110 7.69 0.77 26.35
C LYS A 110 9.02 0.49 27.05
N GLU A 111 9.08 -0.53 27.88
CA GLU A 111 10.29 -0.96 28.57
C GLU A 111 11.35 -1.49 27.62
N GLN A 112 10.95 -2.31 26.64
CA GLN A 112 11.87 -2.98 25.71
C GLN A 112 12.33 -2.10 24.54
N PHE A 113 11.47 -1.18 24.04
CA PHE A 113 11.68 -0.43 22.79
C PHE A 113 11.59 1.10 23.00
N GLY A 114 11.29 1.54 24.20
CA GLY A 114 11.20 2.96 24.53
C GLY A 114 9.84 3.60 24.23
N THR A 115 9.70 4.82 24.74
CA THR A 115 8.42 5.56 24.71
C THR A 115 7.96 5.88 23.29
N VAL A 116 8.89 6.14 22.35
CA VAL A 116 8.53 6.50 20.97
C VAL A 116 7.83 5.34 20.28
N VAL A 117 8.41 4.13 20.32
CA VAL A 117 7.80 2.93 19.71
C VAL A 117 6.46 2.61 20.36
N ALA A 118 6.40 2.66 21.70
CA ALA A 118 5.14 2.42 22.41
C ALA A 118 4.04 3.41 22.02
N ASN A 119 4.36 4.69 21.85
CA ASN A 119 3.39 5.70 21.42
C ASN A 119 2.91 5.47 19.98
N LEU A 120 3.80 5.02 19.09
CA LEU A 120 3.43 4.68 17.72
C LEU A 120 2.48 3.47 17.70
N VAL A 121 2.81 2.39 18.42
CA VAL A 121 1.96 1.20 18.54
C VAL A 121 0.59 1.55 19.13
N ASP A 122 0.54 2.29 20.24
CA ASP A 122 -0.71 2.76 20.86
C ASP A 122 -1.55 3.61 19.89
N GLY A 123 -0.87 4.48 19.13
CA GLY A 123 -1.52 5.31 18.11
C GLY A 123 -2.18 4.48 16.99
N VAL A 124 -1.49 3.46 16.47
CA VAL A 124 -2.00 2.57 15.42
C VAL A 124 -3.19 1.76 15.94
N THR A 125 -3.08 1.17 17.15
CA THR A 125 -4.16 0.41 17.81
C THR A 125 -5.41 1.27 18.00
N LYS A 126 -5.26 2.51 18.49
CA LYS A 126 -6.40 3.43 18.69
C LYS A 126 -7.08 3.86 17.41
N LEU A 127 -6.35 3.96 16.30
CA LEU A 127 -6.94 4.20 14.98
C LEU A 127 -7.75 2.99 14.47
N GLY A 128 -7.40 1.77 14.89
CA GLY A 128 -8.12 0.55 14.52
C GLY A 128 -9.46 0.36 15.24
N LYS A 129 -9.56 0.83 16.51
CA LYS A 129 -10.73 0.61 17.38
C LYS A 129 -11.75 1.75 17.30
N ILE A 130 -12.50 1.84 16.21
CA ILE A 130 -13.53 2.85 16.05
C ILE A 130 -14.90 2.18 15.98
N GLU A 131 -15.71 2.32 17.03
CA GLU A 131 -17.12 1.93 17.02
C GLU A 131 -17.97 3.05 16.42
N TYR A 132 -18.98 2.70 15.61
CA TYR A 132 -19.73 3.66 14.80
C TYR A 132 -21.24 3.59 15.06
N ILE A 133 -21.89 4.76 15.10
CA ILE A 133 -23.34 4.91 15.31
C ILE A 133 -24.07 5.06 13.97
N SER A 134 -23.47 5.75 12.99
CA SER A 134 -24.04 5.89 11.63
C SER A 134 -22.98 5.84 10.53
N LYS A 135 -23.41 5.79 9.25
CA LYS A 135 -22.51 5.71 8.09
C LYS A 135 -21.88 7.08 7.77
N GLU A 136 -22.64 8.15 7.93
CA GLU A 136 -22.18 9.54 7.71
C GLU A 136 -21.26 9.99 8.84
N ASP A 137 -21.62 9.70 10.10
CA ASP A 137 -20.78 10.01 11.27
C ASP A 137 -19.45 9.27 11.24
N ARG A 138 -19.44 8.06 10.64
CA ARG A 138 -18.25 7.22 10.47
C ARG A 138 -17.16 7.95 9.69
N GLN A 139 -17.51 8.56 8.57
CA GLN A 139 -16.52 9.19 7.68
C GLN A 139 -15.90 10.44 8.32
N ILE A 140 -16.72 11.28 8.94
CA ILE A 140 -16.27 12.49 9.64
C ILE A 140 -15.37 12.15 10.83
N GLU A 141 -15.77 11.19 11.65
CA GLU A 141 -15.01 10.80 12.84
C GLU A 141 -13.70 10.09 12.48
N ASN A 142 -13.66 9.29 11.41
CA ASN A 142 -12.43 8.71 10.88
C ASN A 142 -11.45 9.80 10.45
N TYR A 143 -11.91 10.77 9.67
CA TYR A 143 -11.05 11.89 9.27
C TYR A 143 -10.55 12.67 10.51
N ARG A 144 -11.42 12.96 11.47
CA ARG A 144 -11.05 13.66 12.69
C ARG A 144 -9.96 12.93 13.47
N LYS A 145 -10.12 11.62 13.70
CA LYS A 145 -9.13 10.80 14.43
C LYS A 145 -7.82 10.68 13.67
N MET A 146 -7.87 10.51 12.36
CA MET A 146 -6.68 10.51 11.53
C MET A 146 -5.94 11.86 11.59
N PHE A 147 -6.65 12.99 11.52
CA PHE A 147 -6.03 14.30 11.68
C PHE A 147 -5.43 14.51 13.08
N LEU A 148 -6.09 14.04 14.13
CA LEU A 148 -5.55 14.10 15.48
C LEU A 148 -4.32 13.20 15.66
N ALA A 149 -4.30 12.02 15.05
CA ALA A 149 -3.12 11.15 15.04
C ALA A 149 -1.96 11.79 14.25
N MET A 150 -2.23 12.36 13.07
CA MET A 150 -1.23 13.10 12.28
C MET A 150 -0.63 14.29 13.03
N ALA A 151 -1.46 15.00 13.80
CA ALA A 151 -1.01 16.14 14.61
C ALA A 151 -0.08 15.71 15.75
N ARG A 152 -0.16 14.45 16.21
CA ARG A 152 0.72 13.88 17.23
C ARG A 152 1.98 13.30 16.62
N ASP A 153 1.84 12.38 15.68
CA ASP A 153 2.94 11.76 14.95
C ASP A 153 2.44 11.17 13.62
N ILE A 154 2.92 11.72 12.51
CA ILE A 154 2.52 11.31 11.16
C ILE A 154 2.86 9.83 10.88
N ARG A 155 3.88 9.28 11.54
CA ARG A 155 4.33 7.89 11.36
C ARG A 155 3.23 6.88 11.71
N VAL A 156 2.35 7.20 12.65
CA VAL A 156 1.16 6.38 12.98
C VAL A 156 0.29 6.16 11.75
N VAL A 157 0.07 7.22 10.97
CA VAL A 157 -0.74 7.15 9.74
C VAL A 157 0.00 6.40 8.63
N LEU A 158 1.32 6.57 8.53
CA LEU A 158 2.13 5.83 7.55
C LEU A 158 2.09 4.32 7.81
N ILE A 159 2.23 3.89 9.07
CA ILE A 159 2.09 2.48 9.47
C ILE A 159 0.68 1.99 9.11
N LYS A 160 -0.37 2.75 9.43
CA LYS A 160 -1.76 2.36 9.15
C LYS A 160 -2.07 2.29 7.66
N LEU A 161 -1.47 3.14 6.82
CA LEU A 161 -1.57 3.05 5.37
C LEU A 161 -0.88 1.80 4.82
N ALA A 162 0.29 1.45 5.35
CA ALA A 162 1.02 0.23 4.98
C ALA A 162 0.26 -1.03 5.42
N ASP A 163 -0.30 -1.05 6.64
CA ASP A 163 -1.19 -2.11 7.14
C ASP A 163 -2.41 -2.28 6.22
N ARG A 164 -3.11 -1.19 5.89
CA ARG A 164 -4.26 -1.22 4.98
C ARG A 164 -3.87 -1.76 3.61
N LEU A 165 -2.75 -1.33 3.05
CA LEU A 165 -2.29 -1.80 1.74
C LEU A 165 -1.99 -3.31 1.76
N HIS A 166 -1.27 -3.80 2.78
CA HIS A 166 -1.01 -5.23 2.90
C HIS A 166 -2.30 -6.04 3.08
N ASN A 167 -3.24 -5.54 3.88
CA ASN A 167 -4.55 -6.18 4.04
C ASN A 167 -5.34 -6.21 2.70
N MET A 168 -5.26 -5.15 1.88
CA MET A 168 -5.87 -5.13 0.55
C MET A 168 -5.24 -6.15 -0.40
N ARG A 169 -3.91 -6.32 -0.38
CA ARG A 169 -3.18 -7.33 -1.17
C ARG A 169 -3.61 -8.77 -0.84
N THR A 170 -3.97 -9.03 0.42
CA THR A 170 -4.33 -10.36 0.92
C THR A 170 -5.83 -10.57 1.07
N MET A 171 -6.67 -9.65 0.57
CA MET A 171 -8.11 -9.64 0.82
C MET A 171 -8.89 -10.78 0.14
N LYS A 172 -8.31 -11.48 -0.83
CA LYS A 172 -8.95 -12.60 -1.55
C LYS A 172 -9.50 -13.70 -0.63
N TYR A 173 -8.91 -13.88 0.56
CA TYR A 173 -9.32 -14.87 1.56
C TYR A 173 -10.45 -14.40 2.49
N MET A 174 -10.91 -13.15 2.35
CA MET A 174 -11.99 -12.60 3.17
C MET A 174 -13.37 -12.86 2.56
N PRO A 175 -14.44 -12.96 3.39
CA PRO A 175 -15.81 -13.00 2.87
C PRO A 175 -16.14 -11.77 2.02
N VAL A 176 -16.94 -11.97 0.98
CA VAL A 176 -17.29 -10.95 -0.04
C VAL A 176 -17.79 -9.64 0.55
N HIS A 177 -18.72 -9.72 1.51
CA HIS A 177 -19.28 -8.52 2.14
C HIS A 177 -18.22 -7.69 2.88
N LYS A 178 -17.19 -8.36 3.44
CA LYS A 178 -16.04 -7.67 4.05
C LYS A 178 -15.11 -7.07 3.00
N GLN A 179 -14.84 -7.81 1.90
CA GLN A 179 -14.06 -7.26 0.79
C GLN A 179 -14.65 -5.94 0.30
N GLN A 180 -15.96 -5.89 0.14
CA GLN A 180 -16.69 -4.70 -0.31
C GLN A 180 -16.67 -3.55 0.68
N SER A 181 -16.94 -3.84 1.95
CA SER A 181 -16.95 -2.83 3.01
C SER A 181 -15.54 -2.20 3.17
N ILE A 182 -14.50 -3.03 3.20
CA ILE A 182 -13.12 -2.58 3.35
C ILE A 182 -12.66 -1.80 2.11
N SER A 183 -13.04 -2.23 0.89
CA SER A 183 -12.69 -1.53 -0.34
C SER A 183 -13.34 -0.15 -0.43
N ARG A 184 -14.62 -0.01 -0.03
CA ARG A 184 -15.29 1.30 0.04
C ARG A 184 -14.60 2.22 1.04
N GLU A 185 -14.35 1.74 2.25
CA GLU A 185 -13.64 2.48 3.27
C GLU A 185 -12.25 2.92 2.77
N THR A 186 -11.56 2.05 2.05
CA THR A 186 -10.25 2.33 1.47
C THR A 186 -10.32 3.47 0.44
N LEU A 187 -11.32 3.47 -0.46
CA LEU A 187 -11.52 4.55 -1.44
C LEU A 187 -11.98 5.86 -0.81
N GLU A 188 -12.80 5.78 0.23
CA GLU A 188 -13.38 6.95 0.88
C GLU A 188 -12.41 7.63 1.85
N ILE A 189 -11.49 6.89 2.48
CA ILE A 189 -10.66 7.39 3.57
C ILE A 189 -9.16 7.25 3.27
N TYR A 190 -8.67 6.01 3.05
CA TYR A 190 -7.23 5.75 3.01
C TYR A 190 -6.55 6.24 1.72
N ALA A 191 -7.17 6.06 0.57
CA ALA A 191 -6.61 6.52 -0.70
C ALA A 191 -6.57 8.08 -0.79
N PRO A 192 -7.61 8.83 -0.39
CA PRO A 192 -7.54 10.29 -0.27
C PRO A 192 -6.49 10.76 0.75
N LEU A 193 -6.29 10.02 1.85
CA LEU A 193 -5.29 10.33 2.84
C LEU A 193 -3.88 10.16 2.28
N ALA A 194 -3.59 9.03 1.64
CA ALA A 194 -2.32 8.79 0.95
C ALA A 194 -2.04 9.86 -0.13
N HIS A 195 -3.09 10.31 -0.83
CA HIS A 195 -2.99 11.42 -1.78
C HIS A 195 -2.55 12.73 -1.13
N ARG A 196 -3.17 13.10 0.00
CA ARG A 196 -2.83 14.35 0.73
C ARG A 196 -1.42 14.33 1.30
N LEU A 197 -0.93 13.14 1.68
CA LEU A 197 0.45 12.93 2.14
C LEU A 197 1.46 12.84 1.00
N GLY A 198 1.02 12.87 -0.26
CA GLY A 198 1.90 12.77 -1.42
C GLY A 198 2.42 11.36 -1.71
N ILE A 199 1.94 10.33 -0.99
CA ILE A 199 2.39 8.94 -1.14
C ILE A 199 1.61 8.28 -2.28
N TYR A 200 1.94 8.67 -3.51
CA TYR A 200 1.18 8.26 -4.68
C TYR A 200 1.27 6.76 -4.97
N THR A 201 2.37 6.11 -4.62
CA THR A 201 2.57 4.66 -4.80
C THR A 201 1.53 3.88 -4.00
N ILE A 202 1.38 4.17 -2.70
CA ILE A 202 0.34 3.56 -1.85
C ILE A 202 -1.06 3.93 -2.36
N LYS A 203 -1.29 5.21 -2.68
CA LYS A 203 -2.59 5.68 -3.17
C LYS A 203 -3.08 4.87 -4.36
N TRP A 204 -2.23 4.72 -5.39
CA TRP A 204 -2.64 4.05 -6.62
C TRP A 204 -2.94 2.59 -6.42
N GLU A 205 -2.12 1.90 -5.65
CA GLU A 205 -2.34 0.49 -5.37
C GLU A 205 -3.61 0.27 -4.53
N LEU A 206 -3.88 1.13 -3.54
CA LEU A 206 -5.13 1.11 -2.78
C LEU A 206 -6.35 1.34 -3.68
N GLU A 207 -6.28 2.30 -4.59
CA GLU A 207 -7.36 2.61 -5.53
C GLU A 207 -7.61 1.44 -6.50
N ASP A 208 -6.56 0.87 -7.10
CA ASP A 208 -6.68 -0.20 -8.08
C ASP A 208 -7.15 -1.52 -7.44
N LEU A 209 -6.63 -1.89 -6.25
CA LEU A 209 -7.12 -3.04 -5.50
C LEU A 209 -8.57 -2.87 -5.07
N SER A 210 -8.96 -1.67 -4.63
CA SER A 210 -10.35 -1.40 -4.25
C SER A 210 -11.30 -1.49 -5.45
N LEU A 211 -10.90 -0.96 -6.61
CA LEU A 211 -11.67 -1.09 -7.84
C LEU A 211 -11.84 -2.57 -8.22
N TYR A 212 -10.76 -3.37 -8.15
CA TYR A 212 -10.80 -4.80 -8.41
C TYR A 212 -11.85 -5.51 -7.55
N TYR A 213 -11.81 -5.33 -6.21
CA TYR A 213 -12.75 -6.02 -5.32
C TYR A 213 -14.18 -5.47 -5.39
N LEU A 214 -14.40 -4.24 -5.80
CA LEU A 214 -15.72 -3.67 -6.02
C LEU A 214 -16.29 -4.02 -7.40
N ALA A 215 -15.49 -3.91 -8.47
CA ALA A 215 -15.93 -4.17 -9.83
C ALA A 215 -16.15 -5.66 -10.09
N PHE A 216 -15.25 -6.52 -9.62
CA PHE A 216 -15.30 -7.96 -9.84
C PHE A 216 -16.61 -8.63 -9.37
N ARG A 217 -17.43 -7.95 -8.53
CA ARG A 217 -18.65 -8.53 -7.98
C ARG A 217 -19.91 -7.68 -8.08
N TYR A 218 -19.83 -6.45 -8.61
CA TYR A 218 -20.98 -5.54 -8.76
C TYR A 218 -21.20 -5.06 -10.19
N MET A 219 -20.17 -5.04 -10.99
CA MET A 219 -20.24 -4.88 -12.44
C MET A 219 -19.98 -6.24 -13.06
N GLU A 220 -20.48 -6.47 -14.26
CA GLU A 220 -20.12 -7.66 -15.02
C GLU A 220 -18.60 -7.81 -15.01
N PRO A 221 -18.04 -8.94 -14.52
CA PRO A 221 -16.60 -9.14 -14.43
C PRO A 221 -15.89 -8.85 -15.75
N ASP A 222 -16.57 -9.13 -16.85
CA ASP A 222 -16.10 -8.92 -18.22
C ASP A 222 -15.73 -7.46 -18.51
N ILE A 223 -16.47 -6.50 -17.95
CA ILE A 223 -16.20 -5.05 -18.14
C ILE A 223 -14.87 -4.65 -17.46
N TYR A 224 -14.58 -5.20 -16.27
CA TYR A 224 -13.32 -4.92 -15.59
C TYR A 224 -12.14 -5.53 -16.33
N TYR A 225 -12.23 -6.81 -16.74
CA TYR A 225 -11.16 -7.47 -17.49
C TYR A 225 -10.94 -6.84 -18.84
N ASP A 226 -12.01 -6.49 -19.54
CA ASP A 226 -11.94 -5.79 -20.82
C ASP A 226 -11.25 -4.42 -20.66
N LEU A 227 -11.59 -3.65 -19.64
CA LEU A 227 -10.92 -2.38 -19.34
C LEU A 227 -9.43 -2.57 -19.06
N VAL A 228 -9.06 -3.55 -18.23
CA VAL A 228 -7.66 -3.84 -17.90
C VAL A 228 -6.89 -4.23 -19.16
N GLU A 229 -7.45 -5.11 -19.99
CA GLU A 229 -6.78 -5.57 -21.20
C GLU A 229 -6.65 -4.44 -22.24
N GLN A 230 -7.70 -3.68 -22.48
CA GLN A 230 -7.65 -2.51 -23.37
C GLN A 230 -6.64 -1.46 -22.90
N VAL A 231 -6.52 -1.20 -21.60
CA VAL A 231 -5.51 -0.28 -21.06
C VAL A 231 -4.10 -0.84 -21.25
N LYS A 232 -3.88 -2.15 -21.05
CA LYS A 232 -2.58 -2.79 -21.31
C LYS A 232 -2.16 -2.68 -22.77
N ILE A 233 -3.08 -2.96 -23.71
CA ILE A 233 -2.82 -2.84 -25.15
C ILE A 233 -2.43 -1.40 -25.49
N LYS A 234 -3.22 -0.42 -25.07
CA LYS A 234 -2.93 1.01 -25.33
C LYS A 234 -1.64 1.49 -24.68
N ARG A 235 -1.25 0.94 -23.52
CA ARG A 235 0.05 1.25 -22.90
C ARG A 235 1.20 0.74 -23.75
N ARG A 236 1.12 -0.53 -24.25
CA ARG A 236 2.15 -1.12 -25.13
C ARG A 236 2.30 -0.33 -26.43
N GLU A 237 1.20 0.02 -27.09
CA GLU A 237 1.22 0.82 -28.32
C GLU A 237 1.91 2.18 -28.17
N ARG A 238 1.97 2.73 -26.96
CA ARG A 238 2.55 4.05 -26.66
C ARG A 238 3.88 3.99 -25.93
N GLU A 239 4.35 2.80 -25.62
CA GLU A 239 5.59 2.61 -24.84
C GLU A 239 6.79 3.17 -25.59
N ASP A 240 6.88 2.92 -26.89
CA ASP A 240 7.95 3.44 -27.75
C ASP A 240 7.92 4.97 -27.81
N MET A 241 6.75 5.57 -27.98
CA MET A 241 6.58 7.04 -28.00
C MET A 241 7.02 7.69 -26.68
N ILE A 242 6.73 7.05 -25.54
CA ILE A 242 7.13 7.57 -24.24
C ILE A 242 8.62 7.44 -24.03
N ASN A 243 9.21 6.32 -24.41
CA ASN A 243 10.65 6.11 -24.32
C ASN A 243 11.41 7.12 -25.20
N GLU A 244 10.94 7.40 -26.41
CA GLU A 244 11.49 8.44 -27.27
C GLU A 244 11.35 9.84 -26.66
N ALA A 245 10.17 10.18 -26.12
CA ALA A 245 9.93 11.44 -25.45
C ALA A 245 10.78 11.62 -24.19
N MET A 246 10.95 10.56 -23.39
CA MET A 246 11.81 10.57 -22.20
C MET A 246 13.28 10.76 -22.58
N THR A 247 13.76 10.12 -23.65
CA THR A 247 15.13 10.27 -24.15
C THR A 247 15.36 11.70 -24.61
N THR A 248 14.46 12.22 -25.42
CA THR A 248 14.54 13.62 -25.93
C THR A 248 14.56 14.64 -24.80
N LEU A 249 13.70 14.42 -23.79
CA LEU A 249 13.63 15.31 -22.62
C LEU A 249 14.90 15.22 -21.77
N LYS A 250 15.43 14.01 -21.58
CA LYS A 250 16.70 13.80 -20.86
C LYS A 250 17.87 14.53 -21.52
N ASP A 251 18.01 14.39 -22.84
CA ASP A 251 19.05 15.07 -23.60
C ASP A 251 18.92 16.61 -23.50
N ALA A 252 17.70 17.12 -23.55
CA ALA A 252 17.44 18.57 -23.42
C ALA A 252 17.82 19.10 -22.03
N VAL A 253 17.49 18.37 -20.98
CA VAL A 253 17.76 18.77 -19.59
C VAL A 253 19.26 18.66 -19.28
N GLU A 254 19.92 17.60 -19.74
CA GLU A 254 21.38 17.43 -19.61
C GLU A 254 22.14 18.56 -20.33
N LYS A 255 21.74 18.93 -21.55
CA LYS A 255 22.30 20.09 -22.28
C LYS A 255 22.10 21.42 -21.54
N ALA A 256 21.01 21.55 -20.80
CA ALA A 256 20.77 22.73 -19.96
C ALA A 256 21.54 22.71 -18.62
N GLY A 257 22.33 21.65 -18.34
CA GLY A 257 23.11 21.50 -17.11
C GLY A 257 22.25 21.23 -15.86
N ILE A 258 21.00 20.79 -16.03
CA ILE A 258 20.08 20.51 -14.93
C ILE A 258 20.16 19.03 -14.58
N ARG A 259 20.37 18.73 -13.30
CA ARG A 259 20.29 17.35 -12.79
C ARG A 259 18.83 17.03 -12.46
N CYS A 260 18.29 16.02 -13.09
CA CYS A 260 16.93 15.56 -12.81
C CYS A 260 16.81 14.05 -13.03
N GLU A 261 15.81 13.46 -12.43
CA GLU A 261 15.34 12.11 -12.71
C GLU A 261 14.08 12.19 -13.57
N ILE A 262 14.04 11.43 -14.66
CA ILE A 262 12.90 11.40 -15.58
C ILE A 262 12.25 10.03 -15.50
N GLN A 263 10.96 10.01 -15.16
CA GLN A 263 10.19 8.79 -14.97
C GLN A 263 8.94 8.78 -15.86
N GLY A 264 8.71 7.67 -16.57
CA GLY A 264 7.41 7.39 -17.19
C GLY A 264 6.37 7.03 -16.12
N ARG A 265 5.21 7.69 -16.15
CA ARG A 265 4.15 7.49 -15.17
C ARG A 265 2.88 7.00 -15.84
N PRO A 266 2.53 5.72 -15.73
CA PRO A 266 1.22 5.25 -16.16
C PRO A 266 0.12 5.75 -15.22
N LYS A 267 -1.05 6.10 -15.78
CA LYS A 267 -2.23 6.44 -14.99
C LYS A 267 -2.85 5.15 -14.43
N ASN A 268 -3.24 5.14 -13.15
CA ASN A 268 -3.84 3.98 -12.51
C ASN A 268 -5.25 3.68 -13.07
N PHE A 269 -5.69 2.43 -12.99
CA PHE A 269 -6.97 1.98 -13.56
C PHE A 269 -8.16 2.71 -12.95
N TYR A 270 -8.17 2.91 -11.63
CA TYR A 270 -9.23 3.65 -10.95
C TYR A 270 -9.38 5.09 -11.47
N SER A 271 -8.29 5.80 -11.70
CA SER A 271 -8.33 7.15 -12.24
C SER A 271 -8.85 7.19 -13.68
N ILE A 272 -8.54 6.17 -14.49
CA ILE A 272 -9.07 6.03 -15.85
C ILE A 272 -10.58 5.77 -15.79
N HIS A 273 -11.02 4.78 -15.00
CA HIS A 273 -12.42 4.42 -14.81
C HIS A 273 -13.23 5.62 -14.28
N LYS A 274 -12.73 6.31 -13.26
CA LYS A 274 -13.37 7.51 -12.71
C LYS A 274 -13.55 8.62 -13.76
N LYS A 275 -12.55 8.81 -14.64
CA LYS A 275 -12.62 9.79 -15.72
C LYS A 275 -13.65 9.39 -16.77
N MET A 276 -13.70 8.11 -17.15
CA MET A 276 -14.72 7.58 -18.08
C MET A 276 -16.14 7.85 -17.55
N LEU A 277 -16.39 7.54 -16.27
CA LEU A 277 -17.69 7.76 -15.64
C LEU A 277 -18.05 9.26 -15.53
N ARG A 278 -17.10 10.10 -15.08
CA ARG A 278 -17.36 11.55 -14.89
C ARG A 278 -17.61 12.26 -16.20
N ASP A 279 -16.84 11.96 -17.23
CA ASP A 279 -16.84 12.68 -18.50
C ASP A 279 -17.73 11.99 -19.56
N HIS A 280 -18.39 10.87 -19.19
CA HIS A 280 -19.19 9.99 -20.06
C HIS A 280 -18.44 9.59 -21.34
N LYS A 281 -17.14 9.24 -21.21
CA LYS A 281 -16.24 8.90 -22.30
C LYS A 281 -15.91 7.42 -22.34
N GLN A 282 -15.71 6.94 -23.57
CA GLN A 282 -15.12 5.62 -23.83
C GLN A 282 -13.60 5.66 -23.58
N LEU A 283 -12.97 4.50 -23.33
CA LEU A 283 -11.52 4.42 -23.16
C LEU A 283 -10.75 4.95 -24.40
N SER A 284 -11.32 4.78 -25.61
CA SER A 284 -10.75 5.31 -26.86
C SER A 284 -10.59 6.82 -26.87
N GLU A 285 -11.39 7.54 -26.09
CA GLU A 285 -11.41 9.01 -25.98
C GLU A 285 -10.54 9.51 -24.80
N ILE A 286 -9.85 8.61 -24.08
CA ILE A 286 -8.92 8.95 -23.00
C ILE A 286 -7.49 8.93 -23.55
N TYR A 287 -6.91 10.11 -23.72
CA TYR A 287 -5.56 10.26 -24.31
C TYR A 287 -4.44 10.34 -23.27
N ASP A 288 -4.75 10.72 -22.02
CA ASP A 288 -3.80 10.92 -20.92
C ASP A 288 -3.56 9.65 -20.07
N LEU A 289 -3.35 8.51 -20.75
CA LEU A 289 -3.08 7.22 -20.10
C LEU A 289 -1.67 7.13 -19.50
N LEU A 290 -0.77 7.96 -19.99
CA LEU A 290 0.64 8.00 -19.66
C LEU A 290 1.06 9.45 -19.44
N ALA A 291 2.02 9.67 -18.54
CA ALA A 291 2.62 10.98 -18.29
C ALA A 291 4.12 10.80 -18.03
N ILE A 292 4.89 11.86 -18.24
CA ILE A 292 6.31 11.92 -17.86
C ILE A 292 6.40 12.83 -16.64
N ARG A 293 7.14 12.37 -15.64
CA ARG A 293 7.50 13.15 -14.45
C ARG A 293 8.99 13.48 -14.51
N VAL A 294 9.31 14.73 -14.24
CA VAL A 294 10.67 15.23 -14.04
C VAL A 294 10.81 15.58 -12.57
N LEU A 295 11.80 15.02 -11.88
CA LEU A 295 12.09 15.19 -10.46
C LEU A 295 13.43 15.90 -10.28
#